data_b10898d5c487ceee464ccec14f2e9c65
#
_entry.id   b10898d5c487ceee464ccec14f2e9c65
#
_cell.length_a   1.000
_cell.length_b   1.000
_cell.length_c   1.000
_cell.angle_alpha   90.00
_cell.angle_beta   90.00
_cell.angle_gamma   90.00
#
_symmetry.space_group_name_H-M   'P 1'
#
loop_
_entity.id
_entity.type
_entity.pdbx_description
1 polymer ?
#
loop_
_entity_poly.entity_id
_entity_poly.type
_entity_poly.pdbx_seq_one_letter_code
_entity_poly.pdbx_strand_id
1 'polypeptide(L)'
;MGRLQKDYKEKGVEIVVVSSDTKERAEEFETKVAFPDLKFGYDLNLADAKRWGLYISEGIGKTSIGIEEPAKFSEPGIFLIKPDKTLYYGATQTMPFARPSFAELLKGVEFSITKNYPARGEYTSDL
;
A
#
# COMPACT_ATOMS: atom_id res chain seq x y z
N MET A 1 -2.58 10.31 4.40
CA MET A 1 -1.37 10.08 3.55
C MET A 1 -0.77 11.38 3.03
N GLY A 2 -1.53 12.23 2.39
CA GLY A 2 -1.02 13.46 1.79
C GLY A 2 -0.30 14.41 2.75
N ARG A 3 -0.82 14.58 3.96
CA ARG A 3 -0.17 15.43 4.98
C ARG A 3 1.21 14.93 5.38
N LEU A 4 1.40 13.61 5.35
CA LEU A 4 2.64 12.97 5.78
C LEU A 4 3.62 12.77 4.63
N GLN A 5 3.22 12.99 3.39
CA GLN A 5 4.06 12.77 2.23
C GLN A 5 5.38 13.55 2.33
N LYS A 6 5.29 14.80 2.72
CA LYS A 6 6.46 15.66 2.91
C LYS A 6 7.41 15.09 3.96
N ASP A 7 6.86 14.62 5.07
CA ASP A 7 7.64 14.06 6.17
C ASP A 7 8.35 12.76 5.75
N TYR A 8 7.68 11.90 5.00
CA TYR A 8 8.31 10.71 4.42
C TYR A 8 9.42 11.09 3.44
N LYS A 9 9.17 12.07 2.59
CA LYS A 9 10.16 12.54 1.62
C LYS A 9 11.41 13.10 2.31
N GLU A 10 11.24 13.82 3.41
CA GLU A 10 12.35 14.34 4.21
C GLU A 10 13.21 13.23 4.80
N LYS A 11 12.64 12.04 5.02
CA LYS A 11 13.37 10.84 5.47
C LYS A 11 13.94 10.02 4.32
N GLY A 12 13.81 10.50 3.08
CA GLY A 12 14.30 9.78 1.90
C GLY A 12 13.38 8.67 1.43
N VAL A 13 12.10 8.70 1.83
CA VAL A 13 11.11 7.68 1.46
C VAL A 13 10.17 8.22 0.39
N GLU A 14 10.09 7.51 -0.73
CA GLU A 14 9.15 7.78 -1.80
C GLU A 14 7.89 6.95 -1.61
N ILE A 15 6.73 7.59 -1.78
CA ILE A 15 5.44 6.90 -1.66
C ILE A 15 4.90 6.62 -3.06
N VAL A 16 4.53 5.37 -3.30
CA VAL A 16 3.87 4.94 -4.53
C VAL A 16 2.57 4.25 -4.15
N VAL A 17 1.47 4.69 -4.74
CA VAL A 17 0.14 4.08 -4.54
C VAL A 17 -0.18 3.25 -5.78
N VAL A 18 -0.54 1.99 -5.58
CA VAL A 18 -0.85 1.08 -6.69
C VAL A 18 -2.27 0.53 -6.50
N SER A 19 -3.05 0.57 -7.56
CA SER A 19 -4.43 0.09 -7.56
C SER A 19 -4.62 -1.04 -8.54
N SER A 20 -5.50 -1.99 -8.21
CA SER A 20 -5.96 -3.01 -9.15
C SER A 20 -7.06 -2.49 -10.08
N ASP A 21 -7.54 -1.28 -9.86
CA ASP A 21 -8.53 -0.64 -10.71
C ASP A 21 -7.96 -0.30 -12.10
N THR A 22 -8.88 -0.04 -13.03
CA THR A 22 -8.50 0.43 -14.36
C THR A 22 -7.85 1.81 -14.27
N LYS A 23 -7.13 2.18 -15.33
CA LYS A 23 -6.51 3.49 -15.45
C LYS A 23 -7.51 4.62 -15.21
N GLU A 24 -8.69 4.52 -15.80
CA GLU A 24 -9.75 5.54 -15.72
C GLU A 24 -10.21 5.74 -14.27
N ARG A 25 -10.45 4.65 -13.54
CA ARG A 25 -10.87 4.71 -12.13
C ARG A 25 -9.77 5.24 -11.23
N ALA A 26 -8.54 4.82 -11.48
CA ALA A 26 -7.38 5.30 -10.71
C ALA A 26 -7.17 6.80 -10.93
N GLU A 27 -7.31 7.30 -12.14
CA GLU A 27 -7.20 8.72 -12.47
C GLU A 27 -8.31 9.54 -11.80
N GLU A 28 -9.55 9.03 -11.74
CA GLU A 28 -10.63 9.68 -11.01
C GLU A 28 -10.30 9.82 -9.53
N PHE A 29 -9.79 8.77 -8.91
CA PHE A 29 -9.39 8.77 -7.52
C PHE A 29 -8.26 9.77 -7.28
N GLU A 30 -7.24 9.76 -8.13
CA GLU A 30 -6.11 10.67 -8.07
C GLU A 30 -6.56 12.13 -8.13
N THR A 31 -7.49 12.44 -9.03
CA THR A 31 -8.06 13.78 -9.16
C THR A 31 -8.81 14.20 -7.88
N LYS A 32 -9.58 13.28 -7.29
CA LYS A 32 -10.37 13.56 -6.08
C LYS A 32 -9.51 13.80 -4.85
N VAL A 33 -8.41 13.08 -4.69
CA VAL A 33 -7.56 13.21 -3.51
C VAL A 33 -6.56 14.36 -3.60
N ALA A 34 -6.31 14.88 -4.80
CA ALA A 34 -5.49 16.08 -5.05
C ALA A 34 -4.11 16.05 -4.38
N PHE A 35 -3.38 14.94 -4.49
CA PHE A 35 -2.00 14.80 -4.00
C PHE A 35 -1.05 14.74 -5.20
N PRO A 36 -0.63 15.90 -5.74
CA PRO A 36 0.07 15.94 -7.02
C PRO A 36 1.45 15.29 -7.02
N ASP A 37 2.08 15.16 -5.85
CA ASP A 37 3.41 14.59 -5.74
C ASP A 37 3.41 13.06 -5.51
N LEU A 38 2.24 12.44 -5.32
CA LEU A 38 2.14 10.99 -5.20
C LEU A 38 2.20 10.34 -6.56
N LYS A 39 2.98 9.26 -6.66
CA LYS A 39 2.99 8.41 -7.84
C LYS A 39 1.88 7.38 -7.73
N PHE A 40 1.10 7.23 -8.79
CA PHE A 40 0.00 6.27 -8.85
C PHE A 40 0.25 5.25 -9.95
N GLY A 41 0.10 3.97 -9.59
CA GLY A 41 0.03 2.86 -10.53
C GLY A 41 -1.39 2.33 -10.63
N TYR A 42 -1.73 1.73 -11.74
CA TYR A 42 -3.05 1.18 -12.02
C TYR A 42 -2.92 -0.17 -12.72
N ASP A 43 -4.06 -0.85 -12.89
CA ASP A 43 -4.12 -2.17 -13.54
C ASP A 43 -3.19 -3.22 -12.90
N LEU A 44 -3.04 -3.16 -11.56
CA LEU A 44 -2.28 -4.19 -10.87
C LEU A 44 -2.89 -5.56 -11.15
N ASN A 45 -2.09 -6.47 -11.67
CA ASN A 45 -2.51 -7.84 -11.93
C ASN A 45 -2.81 -8.55 -10.60
N LEU A 46 -4.00 -9.14 -10.49
CA LEU A 46 -4.42 -9.79 -9.24
C LEU A 46 -3.58 -11.00 -8.88
N ALA A 47 -3.04 -11.71 -9.87
CA ALA A 47 -2.10 -12.80 -9.59
C ALA A 47 -0.81 -12.27 -8.96
N ASP A 48 -0.32 -11.12 -9.41
CA ASP A 48 0.83 -10.47 -8.82
C ASP A 48 0.53 -9.96 -7.42
N ALA A 49 -0.65 -9.36 -7.21
CA ALA A 49 -1.10 -8.92 -5.89
C ALA A 49 -1.11 -10.10 -4.91
N LYS A 50 -1.63 -11.24 -5.34
CA LYS A 50 -1.66 -12.45 -4.51
C LYS A 50 -0.26 -12.96 -4.19
N ARG A 51 0.68 -12.89 -5.13
CA ARG A 51 2.07 -13.26 -4.87
C ARG A 51 2.74 -12.36 -3.83
N TRP A 52 2.32 -11.11 -3.74
CA TRP A 52 2.77 -10.19 -2.69
C TRP A 52 2.12 -10.45 -1.33
N GLY A 53 1.19 -11.40 -1.26
CA GLY A 53 0.48 -11.75 -0.04
C GLY A 53 -0.76 -10.93 0.21
N LEU A 54 -1.22 -10.16 -0.77
CA LEU A 54 -2.47 -9.42 -0.65
C LEU A 54 -3.67 -10.35 -0.73
N TYR A 55 -4.69 -10.04 0.06
CA TYR A 55 -5.97 -10.74 -0.02
C TYR A 55 -6.76 -10.24 -1.22
N ILE A 56 -7.46 -11.15 -1.88
CA ILE A 56 -8.30 -10.85 -3.03
C ILE A 56 -9.75 -11.07 -2.63
N SER A 57 -10.59 -10.07 -2.84
CA SER A 57 -12.03 -10.15 -2.53
C SER A 57 -12.86 -10.13 -3.80
N GLU A 58 -14.08 -10.66 -3.70
CA GLU A 58 -15.07 -10.57 -4.77
C GLU A 58 -15.96 -9.38 -4.49
N GLY A 59 -16.32 -8.65 -5.56
CA GLY A 59 -17.25 -7.54 -5.46
C GLY A 59 -18.66 -8.01 -5.14
N ILE A 60 -19.37 -7.22 -4.33
CA ILE A 60 -20.74 -7.51 -3.92
C ILE A 60 -21.78 -6.83 -4.82
N GLY A 61 -21.36 -6.25 -5.95
CA GLY A 61 -22.20 -5.48 -6.83
C GLY A 61 -22.09 -4.00 -6.58
N LYS A 62 -23.20 -3.33 -6.29
CA LYS A 62 -23.20 -1.91 -5.98
C LYS A 62 -23.00 -1.64 -4.50
N THR A 63 -22.16 -0.65 -4.19
CA THR A 63 -22.01 -0.18 -2.81
C THR A 63 -23.27 0.59 -2.37
N SER A 64 -23.35 0.91 -1.08
CA SER A 64 -24.45 1.68 -0.52
C SER A 64 -24.65 3.06 -1.15
N ILE A 65 -23.61 3.60 -1.79
CA ILE A 65 -23.65 4.87 -2.50
C ILE A 65 -23.89 4.72 -4.01
N GLY A 66 -24.19 3.50 -4.48
CA GLY A 66 -24.56 3.23 -5.85
C GLY A 66 -23.38 3.02 -6.81
N ILE A 67 -22.15 2.94 -6.31
CA ILE A 67 -20.97 2.66 -7.12
C ILE A 67 -20.82 1.15 -7.30
N GLU A 68 -20.68 0.69 -8.54
CA GLU A 68 -20.47 -0.71 -8.84
C GLU A 68 -19.03 -1.12 -8.53
N GLU A 69 -18.87 -2.19 -7.75
CA GLU A 69 -17.57 -2.75 -7.45
C GLU A 69 -17.06 -3.65 -8.57
N PRO A 70 -15.73 -3.75 -8.80
CA PRO A 70 -15.18 -4.75 -9.69
C PRO A 70 -15.53 -6.16 -9.23
N ALA A 71 -15.55 -7.12 -10.17
CA ALA A 71 -15.83 -8.52 -9.84
C ALA A 71 -14.83 -9.09 -8.84
N LYS A 72 -13.55 -8.72 -8.99
CA LYS A 72 -12.48 -9.08 -8.06
C LYS A 72 -11.55 -7.89 -7.87
N PHE A 73 -11.04 -7.74 -6.66
CA PHE A 73 -10.11 -6.65 -6.35
C PHE A 73 -9.19 -7.04 -5.20
N SER A 74 -8.04 -6.36 -5.12
CA SER A 74 -7.11 -6.59 -4.01
C SER A 74 -7.52 -5.80 -2.78
N GLU A 75 -7.43 -6.43 -1.62
CA GLU A 75 -7.52 -5.75 -0.34
C GLU A 75 -6.22 -4.98 -0.05
N PRO A 76 -6.25 -4.02 0.91
CA PRO A 76 -5.10 -3.15 1.13
C PRO A 76 -3.85 -3.87 1.63
N GLY A 77 -2.70 -3.34 1.23
CA GLY A 77 -1.40 -3.74 1.76
C GLY A 77 -0.45 -2.56 1.76
N ILE A 78 0.51 -2.59 2.67
CA ILE A 78 1.55 -1.57 2.79
C ILE A 78 2.88 -2.29 2.86
N PHE A 79 3.84 -1.84 2.05
CA PHE A 79 5.17 -2.45 2.00
C PHE A 79 6.23 -1.37 2.06
N LEU A 80 7.24 -1.58 2.91
CA LEU A 80 8.46 -0.78 2.92
C LEU A 80 9.55 -1.55 2.20
N ILE A 81 10.13 -0.95 1.18
CA ILE A 81 11.13 -1.58 0.33
C ILE A 81 12.42 -0.78 0.42
N LYS A 82 13.52 -1.48 0.69
CA LYS A 82 14.84 -0.87 0.77
C LYS A 82 15.38 -0.51 -0.62
N PRO A 83 16.36 0.40 -0.71
CA PRO A 83 16.97 0.76 -2.00
C PRO A 83 17.54 -0.42 -2.76
N ASP A 84 17.97 -1.49 -2.07
CA ASP A 84 18.48 -2.71 -2.70
C ASP A 84 17.38 -3.63 -3.22
N LYS A 85 16.09 -3.17 -3.15
CA LYS A 85 14.89 -3.87 -3.58
C LYS A 85 14.49 -5.05 -2.70
N THR A 86 15.00 -5.12 -1.47
CA THR A 86 14.54 -6.10 -0.50
C THR A 86 13.39 -5.55 0.33
N LEU A 87 12.48 -6.44 0.73
CA LEU A 87 11.35 -6.08 1.57
C LEU A 87 11.80 -5.91 3.02
N TYR A 88 11.51 -4.76 3.60
CA TYR A 88 11.81 -4.47 5.00
C TYR A 88 10.60 -4.69 5.91
N TYR A 89 9.41 -4.28 5.49
CA TYR A 89 8.18 -4.35 6.29
C TYR A 89 7.00 -4.63 5.37
N GLY A 90 6.07 -5.44 5.86
CA GLY A 90 4.84 -5.70 5.12
C GLY A 90 3.65 -5.80 6.04
N ALA A 91 2.51 -5.25 5.65
CA ALA A 91 1.24 -5.37 6.33
C ALA A 91 0.14 -5.58 5.31
N THR A 92 -0.61 -6.66 5.46
CA THR A 92 -1.77 -6.97 4.62
C THR A 92 -2.98 -7.20 5.52
N GLN A 93 -4.17 -6.93 5.01
CA GLN A 93 -5.39 -6.99 5.82
C GLN A 93 -6.61 -7.23 4.97
N THR A 94 -7.67 -7.74 5.61
CA THR A 94 -8.96 -7.96 4.97
C THR A 94 -10.00 -6.89 5.31
N MET A 95 -9.72 -6.08 6.33
CA MET A 95 -10.60 -4.98 6.75
C MET A 95 -10.01 -3.66 6.28
N PRO A 96 -10.59 -3.02 5.25
CA PRO A 96 -10.01 -1.78 4.71
C PRO A 96 -10.01 -0.62 5.70
N PHE A 97 -10.85 -0.67 6.73
CA PHE A 97 -10.90 0.36 7.78
C PHE A 97 -9.91 0.10 8.92
N ALA A 98 -9.19 -1.02 8.92
CA ALA A 98 -8.20 -1.37 9.95
C ALA A 98 -6.76 -1.25 9.43
N ARG A 99 -6.51 -0.19 8.66
CA ARG A 99 -5.18 0.06 8.08
C ARG A 99 -4.22 0.59 9.15
N PRO A 100 -2.92 0.25 9.06
CA PRO A 100 -1.92 0.84 9.94
C PRO A 100 -1.89 2.36 9.85
N SER A 101 -1.60 3.02 10.97
CA SER A 101 -1.42 4.47 10.99
C SER A 101 -0.15 4.87 10.26
N PHE A 102 -0.26 5.73 9.26
CA PHE A 102 0.92 6.23 8.53
C PHE A 102 1.80 7.11 9.41
N ALA A 103 1.22 7.78 10.41
CA ALA A 103 1.98 8.58 11.36
C ALA A 103 2.86 7.70 12.25
N GLU A 104 2.34 6.58 12.73
CA GLU A 104 3.11 5.61 13.53
C GLU A 104 4.14 4.90 12.68
N LEU A 105 3.79 4.55 11.45
CA LEU A 105 4.72 3.94 10.50
C LEU A 105 5.90 4.88 10.23
N LEU A 106 5.66 6.18 10.09
CA LEU A 106 6.72 7.17 9.91
C LEU A 106 7.71 7.16 11.06
N LYS A 107 7.21 7.07 12.31
CA LYS A 107 8.07 6.94 13.50
C LYS A 107 8.90 5.67 13.45
N GLY A 108 8.31 4.57 13.00
CA GLY A 108 9.03 3.31 12.80
C GLY A 108 10.12 3.40 11.74
N VAL A 109 9.82 4.07 10.63
CA VAL A 109 10.80 4.31 9.56
C VAL A 109 11.97 5.15 10.10
N GLU A 110 11.68 6.23 10.82
CA GLU A 110 12.69 7.10 11.40
C GLU A 110 13.59 6.34 12.38
N PHE A 111 13.01 5.55 13.27
CA PHE A 111 13.75 4.70 14.18
C PHE A 111 14.64 3.70 13.45
N SER A 112 14.11 3.04 12.42
CA SER A 112 14.82 2.02 11.66
C SER A 112 16.03 2.60 10.92
N ILE A 113 15.89 3.79 10.35
CA ILE A 113 16.98 4.47 9.67
C ILE A 113 18.03 4.93 10.67
N THR A 114 17.61 5.60 11.75
CA THR A 114 18.51 6.17 12.76
C THR A 114 19.34 5.09 13.48
N LYS A 115 18.71 3.97 13.82
CA LYS A 115 19.35 2.88 14.55
C LYS A 115 19.88 1.77 13.65
N ASN A 116 19.74 1.91 12.34
CA ASN A 116 20.08 0.84 11.39
C ASN A 116 19.48 -0.50 11.81
N TYR A 117 18.20 -0.48 12.17
CA TYR A 117 17.50 -1.64 12.71
C TYR A 117 17.29 -2.66 11.60
N PRO A 118 17.70 -3.94 11.78
CA PRO A 118 17.59 -4.95 10.73
C PRO A 118 16.15 -5.36 10.47
N ALA A 119 15.87 -5.81 9.25
CA ALA A 119 14.58 -6.41 8.91
C ALA A 119 14.35 -7.65 9.76
N ARG A 120 13.10 -7.97 10.01
CA ARG A 120 12.69 -9.12 10.82
C ARG A 120 11.84 -10.08 9.98
N GLY A 121 11.62 -11.29 10.50
CA GLY A 121 10.82 -12.28 9.82
C GLY A 121 11.57 -13.03 8.73
N GLU A 122 12.90 -13.05 8.78
CA GLU A 122 13.76 -13.68 7.78
C GLU A 122 13.82 -15.20 7.89
N TYR A 123 13.31 -15.78 8.97
CA TYR A 123 13.32 -17.22 9.15
C TYR A 123 12.27 -17.88 8.25
N THR A 124 12.71 -18.68 7.31
CA THR A 124 11.84 -19.29 6.28
C THR A 124 11.85 -20.81 6.29
N SER A 125 12.61 -21.43 7.19
CA SER A 125 12.65 -22.89 7.31
C SER A 125 11.48 -23.41 8.14
N ASP A 126 11.23 -24.70 8.06
CA ASP A 126 10.20 -25.36 8.89
C ASP A 126 10.54 -25.26 10.38
N LEU A 127 9.52 -25.11 11.19
CA LEU A 127 9.67 -25.04 12.65
C LEU A 127 9.58 -26.43 13.28
#